data_b87356d3251787f101e2a765a446dc46
#
_entry.id   b87356d3251787f101e2a765a446dc46
#
_cell.length_a   1.000
_cell.length_b   1.000
_cell.length_c   1.000
_cell.angle_alpha   90.00
_cell.angle_beta   90.00
_cell.angle_gamma   90.00
#
_symmetry.space_group_name_H-M   'P 1'
#
loop_
_entity.id
_entity.type
_entity.pdbx_description
1 polymer ?
#
loop_
_entity_poly.entity_id
_entity_poly.type
_entity_poly.pdbx_seq_one_letter_code
_entity_poly.pdbx_strand_id
1 'polypeptide(L)'
;MKRIHILGISGSLRADSTNTIILKTLGSLLPSDITFEIFEGLGEIPHFSPGLDSPGLLDTEPVTRFKKAIQKADALVICTPEYAFGVPGTLKNALDWTVGTGDLNDKPVSAISASPLNSGGNNALASLLLTLTALGTKKNEASALSIPNVKGKIAEGRVTDAHTLSELRTQCANLLALIDG
;
A
#
# COMPACT_ATOMS: atom_id res chain seq x y z
N MET A 1 10.42 -24.38 -1.29
CA MET A 1 9.33 -23.45 -1.73
C MET A 1 9.91 -22.04 -1.83
N LYS A 2 9.48 -21.24 -2.82
CA LYS A 2 9.85 -19.81 -2.88
C LYS A 2 9.21 -19.10 -1.67
N ARG A 3 9.99 -18.31 -0.96
CA ARG A 3 9.47 -17.52 0.16
C ARG A 3 8.60 -16.37 -0.38
N ILE A 4 7.36 -16.25 0.08
CA ILE A 4 6.46 -15.18 -0.31
C ILE A 4 7.02 -13.83 0.19
N HIS A 5 7.03 -12.83 -0.68
CA HIS A 5 7.48 -11.49 -0.39
C HIS A 5 6.34 -10.49 -0.58
N ILE A 6 5.98 -9.76 0.48
CA ILE A 6 4.92 -8.75 0.48
C ILE A 6 5.55 -7.37 0.68
N LEU A 7 5.20 -6.42 -0.18
CA LEU A 7 5.65 -5.04 -0.11
C LEU A 7 4.56 -4.14 0.50
N GLY A 8 4.90 -3.47 1.60
CA GLY A 8 4.09 -2.40 2.19
C GLY A 8 4.43 -1.04 1.58
N ILE A 9 3.41 -0.24 1.23
CA ILE A 9 3.59 1.13 0.75
C ILE A 9 2.78 2.06 1.65
N SER A 10 3.48 2.96 2.35
CA SER A 10 2.85 4.02 3.15
C SER A 10 2.61 5.26 2.30
N GLY A 11 1.37 5.70 2.18
CA GLY A 11 1.02 6.96 1.51
C GLY A 11 1.43 8.23 2.28
N SER A 12 1.98 8.08 3.48
CA SER A 12 2.43 9.19 4.32
C SER A 12 3.95 9.28 4.37
N LEU A 13 4.50 10.46 4.16
CA LEU A 13 5.94 10.73 4.27
C LEU A 13 6.42 11.05 5.69
N ARG A 14 5.52 11.11 6.67
CA ARG A 14 5.88 11.43 8.06
C ARG A 14 6.59 10.25 8.70
N ALA A 15 7.66 10.51 9.45
CA ALA A 15 8.46 9.48 10.14
C ALA A 15 7.62 8.67 11.15
N ASP A 16 6.72 9.34 11.88
CA ASP A 16 5.81 8.78 12.90
C ASP A 16 4.37 8.62 12.36
N SER A 17 4.27 8.21 11.10
CA SER A 17 2.98 8.03 10.44
C SER A 17 2.19 6.87 11.03
N THR A 18 0.92 7.12 11.36
CA THR A 18 -0.03 6.06 11.75
C THR A 18 -0.19 4.99 10.66
N ASN A 19 -0.07 5.37 9.38
CA ASN A 19 -0.13 4.43 8.26
C ASN A 19 1.07 3.48 8.24
N THR A 20 2.28 3.99 8.53
CA THR A 20 3.48 3.17 8.67
C THR A 20 3.40 2.24 9.88
N ILE A 21 2.82 2.73 10.99
CA ILE A 21 2.58 1.89 12.19
C ILE A 21 1.61 0.74 11.88
N ILE A 22 0.53 1.01 11.14
CA ILE A 22 -0.41 -0.02 10.69
C ILE A 22 0.29 -1.07 9.83
N LEU A 23 1.10 -0.64 8.85
CA LEU A 23 1.88 -1.56 8.01
C LEU A 23 2.85 -2.42 8.82
N LYS A 24 3.58 -1.83 9.77
CA LYS A 24 4.48 -2.57 10.68
C LYS A 24 3.71 -3.59 11.52
N THR A 25 2.55 -3.19 12.05
CA THR A 25 1.68 -4.10 12.81
C THR A 25 1.18 -5.23 11.92
N LEU A 26 0.68 -4.93 10.72
CA LEU A 26 0.23 -5.95 9.77
C LEU A 26 1.36 -6.93 9.44
N GLY A 27 2.56 -6.43 9.14
CA GLY A 27 3.73 -7.27 8.89
C GLY A 27 4.06 -8.21 10.04
N SER A 28 3.86 -7.78 11.30
CA SER A 28 4.06 -8.64 12.48
C SER A 28 2.98 -9.70 12.69
N LEU A 29 1.85 -9.59 12.00
CA LEU A 29 0.75 -10.57 12.04
C LEU A 29 0.86 -11.64 10.95
N LEU A 30 1.76 -11.47 9.99
CA LEU A 30 2.02 -12.46 8.94
C LEU A 30 2.78 -13.67 9.48
N PRO A 31 2.62 -14.87 8.87
CA PRO A 31 3.44 -16.04 9.17
C PRO A 31 4.94 -15.76 9.03
N SER A 32 5.76 -16.45 9.83
CA SER A 32 7.21 -16.19 9.92
C SER A 32 8.01 -16.59 8.67
N ASP A 33 7.43 -17.39 7.81
CA ASP A 33 7.98 -17.79 6.51
C ASP A 33 7.71 -16.78 5.39
N ILE A 34 6.95 -15.71 5.67
CA ILE A 34 6.68 -14.59 4.74
C ILE A 34 7.65 -13.45 5.02
N THR A 35 8.20 -12.86 3.98
CA THR A 35 8.96 -11.62 4.08
C THR A 35 8.02 -10.43 3.89
N PHE A 36 8.03 -9.49 4.83
CA PHE A 36 7.34 -8.20 4.72
C PHE A 36 8.34 -7.06 4.77
N GLU A 37 8.29 -6.18 3.80
CA GLU A 37 9.19 -5.03 3.70
C GLU A 37 8.36 -3.78 3.38
N ILE A 38 8.68 -2.64 3.96
CA ILE A 38 8.02 -1.37 3.66
C ILE A 38 8.92 -0.57 2.71
N PHE A 39 8.36 -0.11 1.59
CA PHE A 39 9.08 0.73 0.65
C PHE A 39 9.44 2.07 1.27
N GLU A 40 10.71 2.39 1.25
CA GLU A 40 11.26 3.68 1.68
C GLU A 40 11.60 4.53 0.44
N GLY A 41 11.47 5.85 0.56
CA GLY A 41 11.81 6.78 -0.52
C GLY A 41 10.64 7.18 -1.44
N LEU A 42 9.39 6.99 -1.02
CA LEU A 42 8.23 7.43 -1.80
C LEU A 42 8.27 8.94 -2.14
N GLY A 43 8.82 9.76 -1.25
CA GLY A 43 8.99 11.20 -1.45
C GLY A 43 10.12 11.60 -2.39
N GLU A 44 10.97 10.66 -2.80
CA GLU A 44 12.10 10.90 -3.72
C GLU A 44 11.70 10.69 -5.19
N ILE A 45 10.52 10.07 -5.43
CA ILE A 45 10.03 9.77 -6.77
C ILE A 45 9.65 11.09 -7.47
N PRO A 46 10.28 11.42 -8.62
CA PRO A 46 9.99 12.65 -9.35
C PRO A 46 8.55 12.67 -9.87
N HIS A 47 8.05 13.85 -10.21
CA HIS A 47 6.71 13.97 -10.79
C HIS A 47 6.62 13.21 -12.11
N PHE A 48 5.59 12.37 -12.20
CA PHE A 48 5.29 11.61 -13.41
C PHE A 48 4.90 12.54 -14.56
N SER A 49 5.44 12.22 -15.72
CA SER A 49 5.00 12.79 -17.01
C SER A 49 5.10 11.68 -18.07
N PRO A 50 4.06 11.49 -18.89
CA PRO A 50 4.09 10.46 -19.95
C PRO A 50 5.32 10.51 -20.85
N GLY A 51 5.87 11.71 -21.08
CA GLY A 51 7.10 11.89 -21.85
C GLY A 51 8.36 11.33 -21.17
N LEU A 52 8.35 11.15 -19.84
CA LEU A 52 9.47 10.61 -19.08
C LEU A 52 9.42 9.08 -18.95
N ASP A 53 8.26 8.47 -19.15
CA ASP A 53 8.05 7.00 -19.08
C ASP A 53 7.97 6.40 -20.50
N SER A 54 8.67 7.01 -21.48
CA SER A 54 8.68 6.54 -22.86
C SER A 54 9.69 5.40 -23.05
N PRO A 55 9.38 4.41 -23.90
CA PRO A 55 10.32 3.32 -24.21
C PRO A 55 11.68 3.85 -24.67
N GLY A 56 12.76 3.36 -24.07
CA GLY A 56 14.14 3.77 -24.38
C GLY A 56 14.68 4.91 -23.52
N LEU A 57 13.86 5.56 -22.68
CA LEU A 57 14.35 6.41 -21.60
C LEU A 57 14.67 5.57 -20.38
N LEU A 58 15.77 5.90 -19.71
CA LEU A 58 16.09 5.28 -18.42
C LEU A 58 15.31 5.99 -17.32
N ASP A 59 14.57 5.21 -16.53
CA ASP A 59 13.98 5.69 -15.29
C ASP A 59 15.06 6.30 -14.39
N THR A 60 14.72 7.33 -13.64
CA THR A 60 15.58 7.81 -12.56
C THR A 60 15.76 6.73 -11.49
N GLU A 61 16.83 6.81 -10.70
CA GLU A 61 17.14 5.81 -9.67
C GLU A 61 15.94 5.56 -8.73
N PRO A 62 15.25 6.58 -8.17
CA PRO A 62 14.08 6.36 -7.31
C PRO A 62 12.93 5.62 -8.00
N VAL A 63 12.66 5.91 -9.28
CA VAL A 63 11.61 5.23 -10.07
C VAL A 63 12.01 3.77 -10.31
N THR A 64 13.26 3.53 -10.73
CA THR A 64 13.79 2.18 -10.94
C THR A 64 13.71 1.34 -9.67
N ARG A 65 14.08 1.91 -8.51
CA ARG A 65 14.00 1.24 -7.21
C ARG A 65 12.56 0.88 -6.85
N PHE A 66 11.61 1.79 -7.07
CA PHE A 66 10.19 1.56 -6.81
C PHE A 66 9.61 0.44 -7.69
N LYS A 67 9.82 0.51 -9.01
CA LYS A 67 9.38 -0.52 -9.96
C LYS A 67 9.98 -1.89 -9.62
N LYS A 68 11.29 -1.96 -9.34
CA LYS A 68 11.96 -3.21 -8.93
C LYS A 68 11.40 -3.78 -7.61
N ALA A 69 11.07 -2.93 -6.64
CA ALA A 69 10.46 -3.40 -5.39
C ALA A 69 9.08 -4.03 -5.65
N ILE A 70 8.26 -3.41 -6.51
CA ILE A 70 6.97 -3.97 -6.93
C ILE A 70 7.14 -5.28 -7.69
N GLN A 71 8.06 -5.35 -8.66
CA GLN A 71 8.31 -6.55 -9.46
C GLN A 71 8.75 -7.73 -8.61
N LYS A 72 9.60 -7.49 -7.61
CA LYS A 72 10.09 -8.51 -6.68
C LYS A 72 8.99 -9.04 -5.75
N ALA A 73 7.99 -8.22 -5.41
CA ALA A 73 6.93 -8.58 -4.48
C ALA A 73 5.89 -9.51 -5.13
N ASP A 74 5.44 -10.51 -4.38
CA ASP A 74 4.33 -11.39 -4.78
C ASP A 74 2.96 -10.74 -4.50
N ALA A 75 2.89 -9.76 -3.57
CA ALA A 75 1.70 -8.99 -3.26
C ALA A 75 2.06 -7.62 -2.63
N LEU A 76 1.08 -6.72 -2.57
CA LEU A 76 1.24 -5.40 -1.95
C LEU A 76 0.20 -5.13 -0.87
N VAL A 77 0.61 -4.35 0.14
CA VAL A 77 -0.30 -3.69 1.09
C VAL A 77 -0.07 -2.19 1.01
N ILE A 78 -1.07 -1.43 0.60
CA ILE A 78 -1.00 0.02 0.51
C ILE A 78 -1.83 0.62 1.65
N CYS A 79 -1.20 1.40 2.53
CA CYS A 79 -1.88 2.11 3.61
C CYS A 79 -1.79 3.62 3.40
N THR A 80 -2.93 4.30 3.26
CA THR A 80 -3.02 5.71 2.90
C THR A 80 -3.74 6.56 3.94
N PRO A 81 -3.27 7.76 4.25
CA PRO A 81 -4.10 8.78 4.87
C PRO A 81 -5.06 9.39 3.84
N GLU A 82 -5.99 10.21 4.32
CA GLU A 82 -6.85 11.03 3.46
C GLU A 82 -6.41 12.50 3.52
N TYR A 83 -6.09 13.09 2.38
CA TYR A 83 -5.79 14.51 2.22
C TYR A 83 -6.73 15.12 1.18
N ALA A 84 -7.48 16.15 1.58
CA ALA A 84 -8.47 16.82 0.71
C ALA A 84 -9.39 15.82 -0.03
N PHE A 85 -9.93 14.84 0.71
CA PHE A 85 -10.80 13.78 0.20
C PHE A 85 -10.19 12.84 -0.85
N GLY A 86 -8.87 12.77 -0.93
CA GLY A 86 -8.17 11.86 -1.85
C GLY A 86 -6.92 11.23 -1.25
N VAL A 87 -6.26 10.39 -2.04
CA VAL A 87 -4.93 9.88 -1.72
C VAL A 87 -3.90 11.00 -1.75
N PRO A 88 -2.82 10.94 -0.95
CA PRO A 88 -1.71 11.89 -1.05
C PRO A 88 -1.16 11.94 -2.48
N GLY A 89 -0.86 13.16 -2.97
CA GLY A 89 -0.29 13.35 -4.30
C GLY A 89 0.98 12.54 -4.55
N THR A 90 1.83 12.36 -3.55
CA THR A 90 3.05 11.54 -3.63
C THR A 90 2.75 10.06 -3.88
N LEU A 91 1.72 9.49 -3.24
CA LEU A 91 1.29 8.12 -3.48
C LEU A 91 0.71 7.97 -4.89
N LYS A 92 -0.20 8.89 -5.30
CA LYS A 92 -0.78 8.85 -6.65
C LYS A 92 0.31 8.99 -7.71
N ASN A 93 1.27 9.90 -7.52
CA ASN A 93 2.42 10.09 -8.40
C ASN A 93 3.26 8.82 -8.56
N ALA A 94 3.56 8.13 -7.46
CA ALA A 94 4.32 6.88 -7.52
C ALA A 94 3.56 5.78 -8.30
N LEU A 95 2.24 5.68 -8.09
CA LEU A 95 1.40 4.73 -8.83
C LEU A 95 1.31 5.05 -10.32
N ASP A 96 1.34 6.33 -10.70
CA ASP A 96 1.33 6.74 -12.11
C ASP A 96 2.55 6.24 -12.88
N TRP A 97 3.72 6.13 -12.25
CA TRP A 97 4.93 5.56 -12.84
C TRP A 97 4.83 4.07 -13.19
N THR A 98 3.81 3.36 -12.70
CA THR A 98 3.60 1.94 -13.00
C THR A 98 2.63 1.68 -14.17
N VAL A 99 2.01 2.74 -14.71
CA VAL A 99 1.02 2.63 -15.80
C VAL A 99 1.65 2.06 -17.07
N GLY A 100 2.78 2.61 -17.49
CA GLY A 100 3.42 2.23 -18.76
C GLY A 100 4.05 0.84 -18.73
N THR A 101 4.49 0.36 -17.56
CA THR A 101 5.15 -0.94 -17.41
C THR A 101 4.20 -2.08 -17.06
N GLY A 102 3.00 -1.77 -16.54
CA GLY A 102 2.04 -2.79 -16.10
C GLY A 102 2.53 -3.62 -14.90
N ASP A 103 3.47 -3.12 -14.10
CA ASP A 103 4.08 -3.83 -12.97
C ASP A 103 3.05 -4.31 -11.91
N LEU A 104 1.86 -3.73 -11.92
CA LEU A 104 0.77 -4.03 -11.02
C LEU A 104 -0.30 -4.96 -11.61
N ASN A 105 -0.22 -5.32 -12.90
CA ASN A 105 -1.18 -6.23 -13.52
C ASN A 105 -1.20 -7.58 -12.78
N ASP A 106 -2.41 -8.02 -12.41
CA ASP A 106 -2.68 -9.26 -11.68
C ASP A 106 -1.96 -9.39 -10.31
N LYS A 107 -1.33 -8.30 -9.83
CA LYS A 107 -0.68 -8.27 -8.53
C LYS A 107 -1.73 -8.25 -7.40
N PRO A 108 -1.72 -9.24 -6.48
CA PRO A 108 -2.59 -9.22 -5.30
C PRO A 108 -2.34 -7.98 -4.45
N VAL A 109 -3.42 -7.27 -4.08
CA VAL A 109 -3.33 -6.02 -3.32
C VAL A 109 -4.35 -5.96 -2.19
N SER A 110 -3.91 -5.48 -1.02
CA SER A 110 -4.75 -4.99 0.07
C SER A 110 -4.62 -3.46 0.17
N ALA A 111 -5.75 -2.75 0.20
CA ALA A 111 -5.83 -1.29 0.29
C ALA A 111 -6.42 -0.89 1.66
N ILE A 112 -5.66 -0.12 2.43
CA ILE A 112 -6.06 0.34 3.76
C ILE A 112 -6.05 1.85 3.78
N SER A 113 -7.13 2.47 4.28
CA SER A 113 -7.11 3.87 4.68
C SER A 113 -7.14 4.01 6.20
N ALA A 114 -6.47 5.02 6.73
CA ALA A 114 -6.49 5.32 8.15
C ALA A 114 -6.52 6.81 8.41
N SER A 115 -7.50 7.23 9.19
CA SER A 115 -7.73 8.65 9.49
C SER A 115 -8.04 8.86 10.98
N PRO A 116 -7.64 10.01 11.57
CA PRO A 116 -8.11 10.38 12.90
C PRO A 116 -9.61 10.72 12.95
N LEU A 117 -10.26 10.85 11.80
CA LEU A 117 -11.70 11.16 11.68
C LEU A 117 -12.55 9.88 11.67
N ASN A 118 -13.85 10.04 11.98
CA ASN A 118 -14.84 8.93 11.97
C ASN A 118 -15.03 8.31 10.59
N SER A 119 -14.73 9.03 9.50
CA SER A 119 -14.80 8.51 8.13
C SER A 119 -13.73 7.46 7.81
N GLY A 120 -12.68 7.34 8.65
CA GLY A 120 -11.58 6.41 8.39
C GLY A 120 -10.78 6.69 7.12
N GLY A 121 -11.08 7.77 6.39
CA GLY A 121 -10.46 8.09 5.10
C GLY A 121 -11.14 7.38 3.93
N ASN A 122 -12.46 7.19 3.99
CA ASN A 122 -13.24 6.48 2.97
C ASN A 122 -13.10 7.05 1.57
N ASN A 123 -12.99 8.38 1.41
CA ASN A 123 -12.82 8.98 0.08
C ASN A 123 -11.45 8.64 -0.52
N ALA A 124 -10.40 8.67 0.30
CA ALA A 124 -9.07 8.25 -0.14
C ALA A 124 -9.04 6.77 -0.48
N LEU A 125 -9.72 5.91 0.29
CA LEU A 125 -9.84 4.49 -0.01
C LEU A 125 -10.55 4.25 -1.34
N ALA A 126 -11.68 4.90 -1.56
CA ALA A 126 -12.43 4.80 -2.81
C ALA A 126 -11.58 5.27 -4.01
N SER A 127 -10.88 6.39 -3.88
CA SER A 127 -9.96 6.91 -4.90
C SER A 127 -8.80 5.94 -5.17
N LEU A 128 -8.23 5.34 -4.12
CA LEU A 128 -7.17 4.34 -4.25
C LEU A 128 -7.67 3.09 -4.99
N LEU A 129 -8.84 2.58 -4.63
CA LEU A 129 -9.44 1.40 -5.27
C LEU A 129 -9.70 1.62 -6.75
N LEU A 130 -10.16 2.81 -7.17
CA LEU A 130 -10.31 3.17 -8.59
C LEU A 130 -8.96 3.17 -9.31
N THR A 131 -7.93 3.75 -8.69
CA THR A 131 -6.56 3.76 -9.24
C THR A 131 -6.03 2.32 -9.40
N LEU A 132 -6.18 1.49 -8.38
CA LEU A 132 -5.75 0.09 -8.42
C LEU A 132 -6.52 -0.75 -9.44
N THR A 133 -7.80 -0.43 -9.68
CA THR A 133 -8.57 -1.05 -10.76
C THR A 133 -8.01 -0.69 -12.13
N ALA A 134 -7.68 0.59 -12.35
CA ALA A 134 -7.07 1.06 -13.59
C ALA A 134 -5.69 0.43 -13.84
N LEU A 135 -4.95 0.10 -12.77
CA LEU A 135 -3.64 -0.56 -12.81
C LEU A 135 -3.73 -2.10 -12.91
N GLY A 136 -4.93 -2.67 -13.09
CA GLY A 136 -5.12 -4.09 -13.32
C GLY A 136 -4.82 -5.00 -12.12
N THR A 137 -4.83 -4.48 -10.88
CA THR A 137 -4.49 -5.28 -9.70
C THR A 137 -5.53 -6.35 -9.38
N LYS A 138 -5.07 -7.48 -8.81
CA LYS A 138 -5.92 -8.55 -8.30
C LYS A 138 -6.41 -8.21 -6.89
N LYS A 139 -7.72 -8.03 -6.75
CA LYS A 139 -8.38 -7.70 -5.48
C LYS A 139 -9.83 -8.15 -5.47
N ASN A 140 -10.41 -8.26 -4.29
CA ASN A 140 -11.82 -8.55 -4.04
C ASN A 140 -12.40 -7.53 -3.03
N GLU A 141 -13.66 -7.69 -2.63
CA GLU A 141 -14.29 -6.80 -1.65
C GLU A 141 -13.57 -6.78 -0.29
N ALA A 142 -13.03 -7.93 0.14
CA ALA A 142 -12.28 -8.03 1.39
C ALA A 142 -10.87 -7.42 1.31
N SER A 143 -10.41 -6.96 0.14
CA SER A 143 -9.12 -6.27 -0.01
C SER A 143 -9.13 -4.81 0.44
N ALA A 144 -10.27 -4.28 0.89
CA ALA A 144 -10.44 -2.90 1.31
C ALA A 144 -10.70 -2.81 2.82
N LEU A 145 -9.97 -1.94 3.52
CA LEU A 145 -10.16 -1.68 4.96
C LEU A 145 -10.07 -0.18 5.25
N SER A 146 -11.06 0.37 5.95
CA SER A 146 -11.04 1.74 6.46
C SER A 146 -10.92 1.74 7.98
N ILE A 147 -9.90 2.43 8.53
CA ILE A 147 -9.66 2.48 9.98
C ILE A 147 -9.96 3.89 10.49
N PRO A 148 -11.14 4.10 11.10
CA PRO A 148 -11.51 5.37 11.71
C PRO A 148 -10.84 5.56 13.07
N ASN A 149 -10.73 6.82 13.51
CA ASN A 149 -10.25 7.21 14.85
C ASN A 149 -8.87 6.60 15.19
N VAL A 150 -8.00 6.47 14.19
CA VAL A 150 -6.76 5.69 14.27
C VAL A 150 -5.83 6.09 15.41
N LYS A 151 -5.83 7.38 15.82
CA LYS A 151 -4.98 7.85 16.93
C LYS A 151 -5.30 7.17 18.26
N GLY A 152 -6.57 6.89 18.55
CA GLY A 152 -7.00 6.19 19.76
C GLY A 152 -6.75 4.69 19.74
N LYS A 153 -6.31 4.14 18.62
CA LYS A 153 -6.09 2.69 18.40
C LYS A 153 -4.62 2.30 18.43
N ILE A 154 -3.73 3.30 18.60
CA ILE A 154 -2.28 3.13 18.58
C ILE A 154 -1.70 3.57 19.92
N ALA A 155 -0.88 2.72 20.51
CA ALA A 155 -0.05 3.02 21.67
C ALA A 155 1.35 2.43 21.47
N GLU A 156 2.37 3.10 21.96
CA GLU A 156 3.77 2.63 21.92
C GLU A 156 4.24 2.19 20.51
N GLY A 157 3.81 2.94 19.48
CA GLY A 157 4.21 2.68 18.10
C GLY A 157 3.59 1.42 17.45
N ARG A 158 2.51 0.87 18.01
CA ARG A 158 1.79 -0.29 17.47
C ARG A 158 0.28 -0.14 17.61
N VAL A 159 -0.48 -0.85 16.81
CA VAL A 159 -1.93 -0.96 16.97
C VAL A 159 -2.23 -1.83 18.18
N THR A 160 -3.04 -1.31 19.11
CA THR A 160 -3.43 -2.02 20.36
C THR A 160 -4.93 -2.32 20.43
N ASP A 161 -5.73 -1.69 19.58
CA ASP A 161 -7.17 -1.94 19.51
C ASP A 161 -7.47 -3.34 18.97
N ALA A 162 -8.19 -4.14 19.76
CA ALA A 162 -8.45 -5.55 19.46
C ALA A 162 -9.27 -5.75 18.17
N HIS A 163 -10.23 -4.85 17.91
CA HIS A 163 -11.05 -4.91 16.70
C HIS A 163 -10.20 -4.66 15.45
N THR A 164 -9.39 -3.59 15.46
CA THR A 164 -8.49 -3.27 14.36
C THR A 164 -7.44 -4.37 14.13
N LEU A 165 -6.92 -4.99 15.19
CA LEU A 165 -6.02 -6.15 15.06
C LEU A 165 -6.71 -7.34 14.38
N SER A 166 -7.98 -7.60 14.69
CA SER A 166 -8.78 -8.63 14.03
C SER A 166 -9.00 -8.32 12.55
N GLU A 167 -9.33 -7.08 12.21
CA GLU A 167 -9.48 -6.64 10.81
C GLU A 167 -8.15 -6.77 10.03
N LEU A 168 -7.01 -6.41 10.63
CA LEU A 168 -5.70 -6.58 9.99
C LEU A 168 -5.35 -8.05 9.76
N ARG A 169 -5.71 -8.97 10.68
CA ARG A 169 -5.56 -10.42 10.46
C ARG A 169 -6.41 -10.90 9.29
N THR A 170 -7.63 -10.40 9.16
CA THR A 170 -8.51 -10.70 8.02
C THR A 170 -7.88 -10.21 6.71
N GLN A 171 -7.29 -8.99 6.70
CA GLN A 171 -6.56 -8.49 5.53
C GLN A 171 -5.37 -9.41 5.17
N CYS A 172 -4.59 -9.86 6.15
CA CYS A 172 -3.49 -10.81 5.91
C CYS A 172 -4.01 -12.11 5.28
N ALA A 173 -5.03 -12.72 5.87
CA ALA A 173 -5.60 -13.98 5.38
C ALA A 173 -6.16 -13.85 3.96
N ASN A 174 -6.90 -12.76 3.68
CA ASN A 174 -7.44 -12.49 2.34
C ASN A 174 -6.32 -12.28 1.31
N LEU A 175 -5.27 -11.54 1.66
CA LEU A 175 -4.15 -11.29 0.75
C LEU A 175 -3.41 -12.58 0.40
N LEU A 176 -3.18 -13.45 1.38
CA LEU A 176 -2.55 -14.77 1.16
C LEU A 176 -3.41 -15.66 0.26
N ALA A 177 -4.73 -15.71 0.49
CA ALA A 177 -5.64 -16.44 -0.38
C ALA A 177 -5.64 -15.91 -1.83
N LEU A 178 -5.44 -14.61 -2.04
CA LEU A 178 -5.29 -14.02 -3.38
C LEU A 178 -3.96 -14.39 -4.05
N ILE A 179 -2.90 -14.66 -3.29
CA ILE A 179 -1.60 -15.13 -3.84
C ILE A 179 -1.73 -16.57 -4.33
N ASP A 180 -2.43 -17.42 -3.57
CA ASP A 180 -2.52 -18.87 -3.83
C ASP A 180 -3.50 -19.22 -4.97
N GLY A 181 -4.46 -18.36 -5.28
CA GLY A 181 -5.52 -18.60 -6.29
C GLY A 181 -5.35 -17.77 -7.53
#